data_cfd27cfb1575871b2a8964c40ab3a84f
#
_entry.id   cfd27cfb1575871b2a8964c40ab3a84f
#
_cell.length_a   1.000
_cell.length_b   1.000
_cell.length_c   1.000
_cell.angle_alpha   90.00
_cell.angle_beta   90.00
_cell.angle_gamma   90.00
#
_symmetry.space_group_name_H-M   'P 1'
#
loop_
_entity.id
_entity.type
_entity.pdbx_description
1 polymer ?
#
loop_
_entity_poly.entity_id
_entity_poly.type
_entity_poly.pdbx_seq_one_letter_code
_entity_poly.pdbx_strand_id
1 'polypeptide(L)'
;MTAAGAVMRAGALLVAAALLAPLAAPAGTTSPLPPLSAFPRERIAVETRSARRHVFEAWRADTPDTRAQGLMFVKSLRPEQAMIFVYEPAQHVGMWMKNTLIPLDMLFVDDGGCVAKVHERARPGDLCTVESGVPVVLVVELAGGT
;
A
#
# COMPACT_ATOMS: atom_id res chain seq x y z
N MET A 1 9.44 -84.02 -34.83
CA MET A 1 8.68 -82.93 -35.37
C MET A 1 8.89 -81.76 -34.45
N THR A 2 9.45 -80.81 -34.89
CA THR A 2 10.18 -79.58 -34.66
C THR A 2 9.76 -78.82 -33.38
N ALA A 3 10.66 -78.75 -32.42
CA ALA A 3 10.57 -77.82 -31.29
C ALA A 3 11.35 -76.56 -31.63
N ALA A 4 10.68 -75.44 -31.66
CA ALA A 4 11.27 -74.13 -31.85
C ALA A 4 11.69 -73.53 -30.50
N GLY A 5 13.00 -73.29 -30.36
CA GLY A 5 13.56 -72.71 -29.15
C GLY A 5 13.26 -71.19 -29.06
N ALA A 6 12.74 -70.78 -27.94
CA ALA A 6 12.58 -69.35 -27.60
C ALA A 6 13.84 -68.85 -26.88
N VAL A 7 14.58 -67.95 -27.50
CA VAL A 7 15.70 -67.22 -26.91
C VAL A 7 15.17 -66.02 -26.13
N MET A 8 15.24 -66.07 -24.81
CA MET A 8 14.97 -64.93 -23.95
C MET A 8 16.17 -63.96 -23.99
N ARG A 9 15.96 -62.77 -24.53
CA ARG A 9 16.89 -61.66 -24.41
C ARG A 9 16.57 -60.87 -23.14
N ALA A 10 17.51 -60.86 -22.21
CA ALA A 10 17.46 -59.98 -21.04
C ALA A 10 17.66 -58.54 -21.49
N GLY A 11 16.58 -57.74 -21.41
CA GLY A 11 16.66 -56.29 -21.59
C GLY A 11 17.14 -55.63 -20.31
N ALA A 12 18.28 -54.93 -20.40
CA ALA A 12 18.77 -54.12 -19.31
C ALA A 12 17.87 -52.92 -19.10
N LEU A 13 17.25 -52.84 -17.91
CA LEU A 13 16.48 -51.66 -17.48
C LEU A 13 17.48 -50.54 -17.14
N LEU A 14 17.60 -49.54 -17.99
CA LEU A 14 18.26 -48.26 -17.67
C LEU A 14 17.30 -47.44 -16.82
N VAL A 15 17.55 -47.40 -15.50
CA VAL A 15 16.89 -46.45 -14.61
C VAL A 15 17.58 -45.08 -14.82
N ALA A 16 16.95 -44.22 -15.61
CA ALA A 16 17.35 -42.81 -15.70
C ALA A 16 16.87 -42.08 -14.41
N ALA A 17 17.81 -41.86 -13.51
CA ALA A 17 17.57 -40.97 -12.38
C ALA A 17 17.43 -39.52 -12.88
N ALA A 18 16.19 -39.05 -13.03
CA ALA A 18 15.94 -37.64 -13.30
C ALA A 18 16.24 -36.86 -11.98
N LEU A 19 17.40 -36.18 -12.00
CA LEU A 19 17.67 -35.14 -10.99
C LEU A 19 16.66 -34.01 -11.16
N LEU A 20 15.60 -34.03 -10.33
CA LEU A 20 14.77 -32.84 -10.16
C LEU A 20 15.62 -31.77 -9.45
N ALA A 21 16.13 -30.81 -10.22
CA ALA A 21 16.66 -29.58 -9.66
C ALA A 21 15.50 -28.83 -8.97
N PRO A 22 15.67 -28.35 -7.74
CA PRO A 22 14.66 -27.54 -7.12
C PRO A 22 14.50 -26.27 -7.96
N LEU A 23 13.28 -26.05 -8.46
CA LEU A 23 12.89 -24.77 -9.09
C LEU A 23 13.03 -23.71 -7.98
N ALA A 24 14.10 -22.92 -8.01
CA ALA A 24 14.25 -21.77 -7.17
C ALA A 24 13.07 -20.83 -7.50
N ALA A 25 12.14 -20.64 -6.55
CA ALA A 25 11.12 -19.63 -6.66
C ALA A 25 11.80 -18.29 -6.93
N PRO A 26 11.34 -17.47 -7.88
CA PRO A 26 11.91 -16.16 -8.08
C PRO A 26 11.81 -15.40 -6.76
N ALA A 27 12.95 -14.97 -6.23
CA ALA A 27 12.99 -14.05 -5.10
C ALA A 27 12.11 -12.88 -5.51
N GLY A 28 11.00 -12.67 -4.76
CA GLY A 28 10.08 -11.59 -5.03
C GLY A 28 10.87 -10.29 -5.07
N THR A 29 11.00 -9.73 -6.26
CA THR A 29 11.62 -8.42 -6.46
C THR A 29 10.68 -7.42 -5.79
N THR A 30 10.96 -7.07 -4.53
CA THR A 30 10.30 -5.96 -3.86
C THR A 30 10.71 -4.72 -4.65
N SER A 31 9.86 -4.26 -5.55
CA SER A 31 10.07 -2.99 -6.23
C SER A 31 10.28 -1.91 -5.17
N PRO A 32 11.29 -1.05 -5.30
CA PRO A 32 11.45 0.06 -4.39
C PRO A 32 10.18 0.92 -4.41
N LEU A 33 9.74 1.38 -3.23
CA LEU A 33 8.56 2.25 -3.12
C LEU A 33 8.76 3.50 -3.99
N PRO A 34 7.71 3.99 -4.65
CA PRO A 34 7.83 5.14 -5.55
C PRO A 34 8.24 6.41 -4.77
N PRO A 35 9.14 7.24 -5.32
CA PRO A 35 9.49 8.50 -4.69
C PRO A 35 8.30 9.47 -4.72
N LEU A 36 8.23 10.40 -3.77
CA LEU A 36 7.14 11.37 -3.67
C LEU A 36 6.94 12.20 -4.96
N SER A 37 8.02 12.43 -5.70
CA SER A 37 7.98 13.12 -7.00
C SER A 37 7.18 12.39 -8.10
N ALA A 38 6.95 11.09 -7.92
CA ALA A 38 6.17 10.27 -8.86
C ALA A 38 4.65 10.32 -8.58
N PHE A 39 4.24 10.94 -7.48
CA PHE A 39 2.82 11.04 -7.13
C PHE A 39 2.14 12.15 -7.94
N PRO A 40 0.96 11.90 -8.52
CA PRO A 40 0.13 12.95 -9.08
C PRO A 40 -0.16 14.04 -8.04
N ARG A 41 -0.31 15.27 -8.49
CA ARG A 41 -0.61 16.41 -7.62
C ARG A 41 -1.96 17.00 -7.99
N GLU A 42 -2.72 17.39 -6.98
CA GLU A 42 -3.98 18.08 -7.14
C GLU A 42 -4.22 19.08 -6.01
N ARG A 43 -5.19 19.96 -6.19
CA ARG A 43 -5.60 20.92 -5.17
C ARG A 43 -6.88 20.44 -4.53
N ILE A 44 -6.88 20.39 -3.21
CA ILE A 44 -8.06 20.04 -2.43
C ILE A 44 -8.47 21.22 -1.55
N ALA A 45 -9.73 21.26 -1.18
CA ALA A 45 -10.24 22.24 -0.22
C ALA A 45 -10.95 21.51 0.93
N VAL A 46 -10.65 21.91 2.14
CA VAL A 46 -11.36 21.48 3.35
C VAL A 46 -12.15 22.67 3.88
N GLU A 47 -13.46 22.49 4.04
CA GLU A 47 -14.32 23.51 4.60
C GLU A 47 -14.69 23.16 6.05
N THR A 48 -14.52 24.11 6.95
CA THR A 48 -14.91 23.95 8.35
C THR A 48 -16.39 24.26 8.54
N ARG A 49 -16.96 23.84 9.66
CA ARG A 49 -18.35 24.20 10.05
C ARG A 49 -18.59 25.71 10.11
N SER A 50 -17.56 26.52 10.33
CA SER A 50 -17.62 28.00 10.30
C SER A 50 -17.47 28.59 8.90
N ALA A 51 -17.61 27.77 7.85
CA ALA A 51 -17.47 28.13 6.44
C ALA A 51 -16.09 28.71 6.09
N ARG A 52 -15.05 28.41 6.87
CA ARG A 52 -13.69 28.71 6.47
C ARG A 52 -13.22 27.63 5.50
N ARG A 53 -12.61 28.07 4.41
CA ARG A 53 -12.07 27.22 3.37
C ARG A 53 -10.54 27.23 3.42
N HIS A 54 -9.96 26.06 3.59
CA HIS A 54 -8.51 25.83 3.55
C HIS A 54 -8.17 25.06 2.28
N VAL A 55 -7.20 25.56 1.51
CA VAL A 55 -6.78 24.94 0.25
C VAL A 55 -5.40 24.36 0.42
N PHE A 56 -5.21 23.12 -0.03
CA PHE A 56 -3.95 22.38 0.06
C PHE A 56 -3.51 21.90 -1.32
N GLU A 57 -2.19 21.92 -1.54
CA GLU A 57 -1.53 21.21 -2.63
C GLU A 57 -1.27 19.78 -2.17
N ALA A 58 -1.98 18.82 -2.76
CA ALA A 58 -1.93 17.44 -2.30
C ALA A 58 -1.20 16.52 -3.29
N TRP A 59 -0.41 15.58 -2.76
CA TRP A 59 0.00 14.39 -3.48
C TRP A 59 -1.12 13.35 -3.39
N ARG A 60 -1.38 12.67 -4.51
CA ARG A 60 -2.44 11.66 -4.61
C ARG A 60 -1.86 10.25 -4.57
N ALA A 61 -2.29 9.47 -3.58
CA ALA A 61 -1.99 8.05 -3.42
C ALA A 61 -3.25 7.23 -3.73
N ASP A 62 -3.35 6.70 -4.95
CA ASP A 62 -4.52 5.97 -5.44
C ASP A 62 -4.21 4.54 -5.91
N THR A 63 -2.93 4.14 -5.89
CA THR A 63 -2.52 2.77 -6.15
C THR A 63 -2.07 2.07 -4.86
N PRO A 64 -2.04 0.72 -4.81
CA PRO A 64 -1.50 0.01 -3.64
C PRO A 64 -0.09 0.46 -3.25
N ASP A 65 0.81 0.66 -4.22
CA ASP A 65 2.20 1.05 -3.98
C ASP A 65 2.30 2.47 -3.45
N THR A 66 1.56 3.43 -4.04
CA THR A 66 1.56 4.82 -3.56
C THR A 66 0.92 4.94 -2.18
N ARG A 67 -0.15 4.18 -1.89
CA ARG A 67 -0.72 4.12 -0.54
C ARG A 67 0.22 3.48 0.48
N ALA A 68 0.96 2.44 0.08
CA ALA A 68 1.97 1.82 0.95
C ALA A 68 3.13 2.77 1.26
N GLN A 69 3.55 3.58 0.31
CA GLN A 69 4.59 4.60 0.49
C GLN A 69 4.10 5.75 1.37
N GLY A 70 2.96 6.37 1.03
CA GLY A 70 2.46 7.54 1.73
C GLY A 70 3.55 8.60 1.95
N LEU A 71 3.57 9.21 3.13
CA LEU A 71 4.57 10.20 3.57
C LEU A 71 5.79 9.58 4.26
N MET A 72 6.08 8.29 4.04
CA MET A 72 7.30 7.66 4.58
C MET A 72 8.55 8.43 4.18
N PHE A 73 9.47 8.62 5.13
CA PHE A 73 10.76 9.29 4.97
C PHE A 73 10.70 10.78 4.61
N VAL A 74 9.51 11.39 4.56
CA VAL A 74 9.34 12.83 4.37
C VAL A 74 9.78 13.54 5.66
N LYS A 75 10.71 14.50 5.52
CA LYS A 75 11.32 15.21 6.67
C LYS A 75 10.56 16.45 7.11
N SER A 76 9.73 17.01 6.22
CA SER A 76 8.92 18.19 6.52
C SER A 76 7.71 18.25 5.58
N LEU A 77 6.61 18.77 6.08
CA LEU A 77 5.39 19.05 5.34
C LEU A 77 4.98 20.48 5.67
N ARG A 78 4.84 21.33 4.64
CA ARG A 78 4.39 22.71 4.86
C ARG A 78 2.90 22.74 5.19
N PRO A 79 2.41 23.78 5.89
CA PRO A 79 1.00 23.86 6.29
C PRO A 79 0.00 23.80 5.13
N GLU A 80 0.40 24.24 3.93
CA GLU A 80 -0.43 24.20 2.73
C GLU A 80 -0.26 22.93 1.88
N GLN A 81 0.51 21.96 2.36
CA GLN A 81 0.71 20.68 1.69
C GLN A 81 -0.08 19.57 2.38
N ALA A 82 -0.52 18.60 1.59
CA ALA A 82 -1.26 17.42 2.06
C ALA A 82 -0.86 16.18 1.28
N MET A 83 -1.23 15.01 1.80
CA MET A 83 -1.34 13.79 1.02
C MET A 83 -2.78 13.28 1.11
N ILE A 84 -3.30 12.82 -0.01
CA ILE A 84 -4.62 12.17 -0.04
C ILE A 84 -4.46 10.71 -0.46
N PHE A 85 -5.12 9.83 0.28
CA PHE A 85 -5.22 8.41 0.00
C PHE A 85 -6.63 8.13 -0.50
N VAL A 86 -6.74 7.66 -1.74
CA VAL A 86 -8.04 7.41 -2.39
C VAL A 86 -8.39 5.94 -2.30
N TYR A 87 -9.63 5.66 -1.89
CA TYR A 87 -10.19 4.32 -1.74
C TYR A 87 -11.52 4.23 -2.49
N GLU A 88 -11.56 3.41 -3.51
CA GLU A 88 -12.77 3.12 -4.28
C GLU A 88 -12.92 1.61 -4.43
N PRO A 89 -14.07 1.06 -3.98
CA PRO A 89 -15.19 1.70 -3.28
C PRO A 89 -14.87 2.12 -1.84
N ALA A 90 -15.81 2.81 -1.17
CA ALA A 90 -15.70 3.14 0.25
C ALA A 90 -15.45 1.90 1.10
N GLN A 91 -14.50 1.98 2.02
CA GLN A 91 -14.09 0.85 2.85
C GLN A 91 -13.56 1.29 4.19
N HIS A 92 -13.51 0.37 5.17
CA HIS A 92 -12.82 0.60 6.43
C HIS A 92 -11.31 0.67 6.17
N VAL A 93 -10.66 1.69 6.71
CA VAL A 93 -9.24 1.96 6.49
C VAL A 93 -8.53 2.08 7.83
N GLY A 94 -7.37 1.43 7.92
CA GLY A 94 -6.42 1.59 9.02
C GLY A 94 -5.15 2.29 8.52
N MET A 95 -4.77 3.37 9.20
CA MET A 95 -3.54 4.12 8.93
C MET A 95 -2.51 3.86 10.03
N TRP A 96 -1.25 3.93 9.70
CA TRP A 96 -0.13 3.80 10.63
C TRP A 96 0.95 4.84 10.34
N MET A 97 1.86 5.03 11.29
CA MET A 97 2.96 6.00 11.17
C MET A 97 4.31 5.33 10.88
N LYS A 98 4.30 4.09 10.36
CA LYS A 98 5.53 3.36 10.03
C LYS A 98 6.40 4.20 9.09
N ASN A 99 7.69 4.35 9.44
CA ASN A 99 8.67 5.12 8.68
C ASN A 99 8.27 6.59 8.42
N THR A 100 7.25 7.10 9.08
CA THR A 100 6.83 8.50 9.01
C THR A 100 7.60 9.29 10.06
N LEU A 101 8.29 10.34 9.64
CA LEU A 101 9.29 11.06 10.45
C LEU A 101 8.71 12.31 11.12
N ILE A 102 7.52 12.74 10.72
CA ILE A 102 6.85 13.97 11.17
C ILE A 102 5.48 13.64 11.77
N PRO A 103 4.98 14.43 12.74
CA PRO A 103 3.62 14.25 13.24
C PRO A 103 2.61 14.64 12.15
N LEU A 104 1.51 13.91 12.07
CA LEU A 104 0.46 14.13 11.07
C LEU A 104 -0.92 14.23 11.73
N ASP A 105 -1.77 15.09 11.18
CA ASP A 105 -3.21 15.06 11.38
C ASP A 105 -3.86 14.25 10.26
N MET A 106 -4.78 13.35 10.59
CA MET A 106 -5.47 12.48 9.63
C MET A 106 -6.96 12.78 9.62
N LEU A 107 -7.51 13.14 8.47
CA LEU A 107 -8.93 13.34 8.26
C LEU A 107 -9.49 12.17 7.45
N PHE A 108 -10.44 11.47 8.00
CA PHE A 108 -11.14 10.36 7.36
C PHE A 108 -12.45 10.86 6.76
N VAL A 109 -12.60 10.73 5.44
CA VAL A 109 -13.69 11.33 4.67
C VAL A 109 -14.59 10.24 4.11
N ASP A 110 -15.90 10.33 4.37
CA ASP A 110 -16.91 9.42 3.88
C ASP A 110 -17.26 9.66 2.40
N ASP A 111 -18.12 8.83 1.82
CA ASP A 111 -18.56 8.92 0.45
C ASP A 111 -19.45 10.14 0.16
N GLY A 112 -20.01 10.78 1.20
CA GLY A 112 -20.70 12.06 1.11
C GLY A 112 -19.75 13.27 1.07
N GLY A 113 -18.43 13.04 1.18
CA GLY A 113 -17.43 14.11 1.22
C GLY A 113 -17.32 14.78 2.59
N CYS A 114 -17.91 14.19 3.63
CA CYS A 114 -17.85 14.72 4.98
C CYS A 114 -16.70 14.09 5.78
N VAL A 115 -16.02 14.92 6.59
CA VAL A 115 -15.01 14.42 7.52
C VAL A 115 -15.72 13.68 8.67
N ALA A 116 -15.67 12.35 8.64
CA ALA A 116 -16.29 11.48 9.63
C ALA A 116 -15.46 11.38 10.92
N LYS A 117 -14.13 11.48 10.80
CA LYS A 117 -13.20 11.39 11.93
C LYS A 117 -11.95 12.23 11.67
N VAL A 118 -11.43 12.82 12.73
CA VAL A 118 -10.13 13.48 12.79
C VAL A 118 -9.28 12.77 13.83
N HIS A 119 -8.05 12.43 13.47
CA HIS A 119 -7.01 11.97 14.40
C HIS A 119 -5.88 12.98 14.39
N GLU A 120 -5.72 13.69 15.49
CA GLU A 120 -4.75 14.77 15.61
C GLU A 120 -3.39 14.26 16.07
N ARG A 121 -2.33 14.81 15.49
CA ARG A 121 -0.93 14.65 15.92
C ARG A 121 -0.51 13.18 16.10
N ALA A 122 -0.82 12.34 15.11
CA ALA A 122 -0.31 10.97 15.06
C ALA A 122 1.21 11.00 15.22
N ARG A 123 1.73 10.14 16.12
CA ARG A 123 3.15 10.17 16.48
C ARG A 123 4.02 9.53 15.41
N PRO A 124 5.15 10.16 15.06
CA PRO A 124 6.14 9.56 14.15
C PRO A 124 6.55 8.15 14.60
N GLY A 125 6.59 7.22 13.64
CA GLY A 125 7.04 5.85 13.88
C GLY A 125 6.07 4.95 14.65
N ASP A 126 4.90 5.44 15.05
CA ASP A 126 3.90 4.63 15.76
C ASP A 126 3.34 3.55 14.82
N LEU A 127 3.36 2.29 15.29
CA LEU A 127 2.85 1.13 14.57
C LEU A 127 1.41 0.76 14.94
N CYS A 128 0.83 1.46 15.93
CA CYS A 128 -0.58 1.29 16.25
C CYS A 128 -1.45 1.81 15.09
N THR A 129 -2.44 1.02 14.72
CA THR A 129 -3.34 1.38 13.63
C THR A 129 -4.37 2.40 14.10
N VAL A 130 -4.52 3.48 13.34
CA VAL A 130 -5.59 4.47 13.48
C VAL A 130 -6.72 4.06 12.54
N GLU A 131 -7.77 3.46 13.08
CA GLU A 131 -8.91 2.98 12.31
C GLU A 131 -9.85 4.12 11.92
N SER A 132 -10.42 4.07 10.70
CA SER A 132 -11.44 5.03 10.26
C SER A 132 -12.73 4.95 11.09
N GLY A 133 -13.09 3.74 11.55
CA GLY A 133 -14.30 3.49 12.31
C GLY A 133 -15.58 3.39 11.47
N VAL A 134 -15.57 3.97 10.28
CA VAL A 134 -16.64 3.92 9.27
C VAL A 134 -16.02 3.71 7.89
N PRO A 135 -16.80 3.26 6.88
CA PRO A 135 -16.30 3.24 5.50
C PRO A 135 -15.97 4.65 5.01
N VAL A 136 -14.80 4.80 4.37
CA VAL A 136 -14.32 6.08 3.85
C VAL A 136 -13.81 5.91 2.42
N VAL A 137 -13.88 6.98 1.63
CA VAL A 137 -13.36 7.05 0.27
C VAL A 137 -12.03 7.80 0.21
N LEU A 138 -11.72 8.57 1.27
CA LEU A 138 -10.53 9.42 1.28
C LEU A 138 -9.96 9.51 2.70
N VAL A 139 -8.64 9.48 2.81
CA VAL A 139 -7.91 9.95 3.98
C VAL A 139 -7.03 11.12 3.57
N VAL A 140 -7.07 12.21 4.32
CA VAL A 140 -6.21 13.38 4.11
C VAL A 140 -5.21 13.45 5.25
N GLU A 141 -3.92 13.44 4.93
CA GLU A 141 -2.84 13.68 5.88
C GLU A 141 -2.33 15.11 5.75
N LEU A 142 -2.26 15.80 6.87
CA LEU A 142 -1.76 17.18 7.00
C LEU A 142 -0.61 17.21 8.01
N ALA A 143 0.15 18.30 8.02
CA ALA A 143 1.13 18.53 9.07
C ALA A 143 0.44 18.56 10.44
N GLY A 144 1.01 17.91 11.45
CA GLY A 144 0.39 17.80 12.77
C GLY A 144 0.19 19.15 13.43
N GLY A 145 -1.07 19.45 13.78
CA GLY A 145 -1.49 20.72 14.38
C GLY A 145 -1.92 21.79 13.37
N THR A 146 -2.29 21.36 12.16
CA THR A 146 -2.84 22.24 11.10
C THR A 146 -4.25 22.76 11.43
#